data_47f8973756e6e648438c464d022ae3bd
#
_entry.id   47f8973756e6e648438c464d022ae3bd
#
_cell.length_a   1.000
_cell.length_b   1.000
_cell.length_c   1.000
_cell.angle_alpha   90.00
_cell.angle_beta   90.00
_cell.angle_gamma   90.00
#
_symmetry.space_group_name_H-M   'P 1'
#
loop_
_entity.id
_entity.type
_entity.pdbx_description
1 polymer ?
#
loop_
_entity_poly.entity_id
_entity_poly.type
_entity_poly.pdbx_seq_one_letter_code
_entity_poly.pdbx_strand_id
1 'polypeptide(L)'
;MIKVFGHKAPDTDSTGSPIIWAWYLSEVRKEPAVAVLQGEPNTEADWMLSKWNLPKPEIIADVAAGDKCVIVDTNNPAELPASINEADVIEIIDHHLLAGGVKTRLPINITIRPLACTATIMFDLMGEEAYARAPKAVKGAMLTCILSDTLEFRSPTTTAHDRWVAEKIAGDLGVSIPAYATEMFAAKSDVSAFTEEALLRMDSKEYELGGKQLRVSVLETTAPQVLLDRKGALMAAMPAVAAADGADEVLLFVVDILNEEATLLVPNDFVRQVAEKSFNATVTGDTVVLPGIMSRKKQIIPALAV
;
A
#
# COMPACT_ATOMS: atom_id res chain seq x y z
N MET A 1 13.29 27.77 0.29
CA MET A 1 12.10 26.97 -0.08
C MET A 1 11.98 25.84 0.93
N ILE A 2 10.79 25.57 1.44
CA ILE A 2 10.55 24.50 2.40
C ILE A 2 10.39 23.17 1.65
N LYS A 3 11.13 22.13 2.02
CA LYS A 3 10.95 20.77 1.49
C LYS A 3 9.94 20.03 2.33
N VAL A 4 8.92 19.45 1.70
CA VAL A 4 7.91 18.63 2.37
C VAL A 4 8.05 17.20 1.87
N PHE A 5 8.22 16.24 2.76
CA PHE A 5 8.42 14.82 2.39
C PHE A 5 7.96 13.86 3.49
N GLY A 6 7.65 12.64 3.05
CA GLY A 6 7.30 11.52 3.92
C GLY A 6 8.45 10.54 4.11
N HIS A 7 8.16 9.25 4.27
CA HIS A 7 9.15 8.20 4.52
C HIS A 7 9.87 7.69 3.25
N LYS A 8 10.99 6.95 3.45
CA LYS A 8 11.92 6.47 2.38
C LYS A 8 11.31 5.55 1.34
N ALA A 9 10.27 4.80 1.66
CA ALA A 9 9.57 3.93 0.72
C ALA A 9 8.17 4.51 0.48
N PRO A 10 8.04 5.57 -0.36
CA PRO A 10 6.81 6.33 -0.46
C PRO A 10 5.64 5.47 -0.95
N ASP A 11 4.65 5.29 -0.09
CA ASP A 11 3.34 4.80 -0.46
C ASP A 11 2.43 5.94 -0.90
N THR A 12 1.12 5.71 -0.95
CA THR A 12 0.17 6.70 -1.44
C THR A 12 0.05 7.90 -0.53
N ASP A 13 0.01 7.72 0.81
CA ASP A 13 -0.06 8.84 1.75
C ASP A 13 1.27 9.58 1.83
N SER A 14 2.39 8.86 1.88
CA SER A 14 3.73 9.46 1.91
C SER A 14 4.12 10.15 0.58
N THR A 15 3.38 9.90 -0.50
CA THR A 15 3.52 10.62 -1.78
C THR A 15 2.54 11.78 -1.88
N GLY A 16 1.29 11.59 -1.49
CA GLY A 16 0.24 12.59 -1.62
C GLY A 16 0.31 13.69 -0.57
N SER A 17 0.58 13.34 0.69
CA SER A 17 0.65 14.29 1.80
C SER A 17 1.69 15.39 1.60
N PRO A 18 2.91 15.12 1.07
CA PRO A 18 3.84 16.20 0.70
C PRO A 18 3.27 17.16 -0.34
N ILE A 19 2.56 16.67 -1.36
CA ILE A 19 1.94 17.50 -2.41
C ILE A 19 0.84 18.39 -1.81
N ILE A 20 -0.01 17.81 -0.97
CA ILE A 20 -1.10 18.51 -0.31
C ILE A 20 -0.58 19.63 0.57
N TRP A 21 0.43 19.31 1.41
CA TRP A 21 0.94 20.29 2.36
C TRP A 21 1.82 21.36 1.72
N ALA A 22 2.63 21.02 0.70
CA ALA A 22 3.39 22.00 -0.06
C ALA A 22 2.47 23.01 -0.78
N TRP A 23 1.34 22.55 -1.34
CA TRP A 23 0.31 23.43 -1.88
C TRP A 23 -0.24 24.37 -0.79
N TYR A 24 -0.62 23.85 0.37
CA TYR A 24 -1.17 24.64 1.47
C TYR A 24 -0.18 25.70 1.98
N LEU A 25 1.07 25.32 2.19
CA LEU A 25 2.11 26.26 2.59
C LEU A 25 2.28 27.39 1.56
N SER A 26 2.42 27.04 0.28
CA SER A 26 2.69 28.00 -0.78
C SER A 26 1.50 28.91 -1.08
N GLU A 27 0.31 28.34 -1.25
CA GLU A 27 -0.85 29.05 -1.76
C GLU A 27 -1.71 29.69 -0.66
N VAL A 28 -1.72 29.13 0.54
CA VAL A 28 -2.53 29.65 1.64
C VAL A 28 -1.68 30.39 2.66
N ARG A 29 -0.61 29.74 3.18
CA ARG A 29 0.29 30.37 4.17
C ARG A 29 1.28 31.35 3.57
N LYS A 30 1.44 31.37 2.24
CA LYS A 30 2.42 32.19 1.51
C LYS A 30 3.88 31.92 1.88
N GLU A 31 4.15 30.69 2.27
CA GLU A 31 5.48 30.17 2.58
C GLU A 31 5.93 29.25 1.42
N PRO A 32 6.89 29.66 0.57
CA PRO A 32 7.30 28.88 -0.59
C PRO A 32 7.77 27.47 -0.18
N ALA A 33 7.05 26.45 -0.64
CA ALA A 33 7.30 25.05 -0.34
C ALA A 33 7.25 24.19 -1.60
N VAL A 34 7.90 23.04 -1.55
CA VAL A 34 7.93 22.03 -2.62
C VAL A 34 7.82 20.65 -2.02
N ALA A 35 6.99 19.80 -2.65
CA ALA A 35 6.96 18.38 -2.35
C ALA A 35 8.20 17.70 -2.93
N VAL A 36 8.84 16.83 -2.17
CA VAL A 36 9.93 15.96 -2.63
C VAL A 36 9.70 14.54 -2.08
N LEU A 37 10.31 13.54 -2.71
CA LEU A 37 10.22 12.15 -2.30
C LEU A 37 11.60 11.62 -1.90
N GLN A 38 11.65 10.60 -1.05
CA GLN A 38 12.88 9.94 -0.65
C GLN A 38 13.17 8.65 -1.44
N GLY A 39 12.30 8.30 -2.39
CA GLY A 39 12.40 7.11 -3.22
C GLY A 39 11.31 7.09 -4.30
N GLU A 40 11.31 6.04 -5.09
CA GLU A 40 10.25 5.83 -6.09
C GLU A 40 8.92 5.55 -5.39
N PRO A 41 7.84 6.24 -5.79
CA PRO A 41 6.51 5.94 -5.28
C PRO A 41 6.06 4.54 -5.72
N ASN A 42 5.18 3.92 -4.95
CA ASN A 42 4.61 2.64 -5.34
C ASN A 42 3.60 2.80 -6.52
N THR A 43 3.16 1.69 -7.10
CA THR A 43 2.27 1.69 -8.28
C THR A 43 0.93 2.37 -8.02
N GLU A 44 0.39 2.29 -6.81
CA GLU A 44 -0.83 3.00 -6.41
C GLU A 44 -0.62 4.51 -6.37
N ALA A 45 0.51 4.97 -5.83
CA ALA A 45 0.89 6.37 -5.80
C ALA A 45 1.15 6.93 -7.20
N ASP A 46 1.84 6.17 -8.07
CA ASP A 46 2.02 6.55 -9.48
C ASP A 46 0.67 6.65 -10.22
N TRP A 47 -0.27 5.74 -9.94
CA TRP A 47 -1.63 5.84 -10.47
C TRP A 47 -2.34 7.10 -9.97
N MET A 48 -2.23 7.44 -8.69
CA MET A 48 -2.78 8.69 -8.12
C MET A 48 -2.25 9.92 -8.87
N LEU A 49 -0.92 9.99 -9.04
CA LEU A 49 -0.28 11.10 -9.76
C LEU A 49 -0.83 11.22 -11.19
N SER A 50 -0.93 10.10 -11.91
CA SER A 50 -1.47 10.05 -13.25
C SER A 50 -2.96 10.42 -13.31
N LYS A 51 -3.79 9.84 -12.43
CA LYS A 51 -5.24 10.05 -12.36
C LYS A 51 -5.61 11.52 -12.17
N TRP A 52 -4.84 12.22 -11.33
CA TRP A 52 -5.09 13.62 -10.99
C TRP A 52 -4.19 14.60 -11.75
N ASN A 53 -3.41 14.12 -12.73
CA ASN A 53 -2.47 14.94 -13.50
C ASN A 53 -1.53 15.78 -12.60
N LEU A 54 -1.03 15.14 -11.55
CA LEU A 54 -0.04 15.71 -10.64
C LEU A 54 1.37 15.37 -11.15
N PRO A 55 2.30 16.34 -11.18
CA PRO A 55 3.68 16.04 -11.51
C PRO A 55 4.29 15.18 -10.39
N LYS A 56 5.06 14.17 -10.78
CA LYS A 56 5.84 13.39 -9.82
C LYS A 56 6.85 14.31 -9.12
N PRO A 57 6.86 14.39 -7.79
CA PRO A 57 7.84 15.18 -7.07
C PRO A 57 9.26 14.70 -7.33
N GLU A 58 10.22 15.62 -7.22
CA GLU A 58 11.66 15.30 -7.32
C GLU A 58 12.06 14.30 -6.23
N ILE A 59 12.82 13.29 -6.62
CA ILE A 59 13.40 12.33 -5.66
C ILE A 59 14.73 12.89 -5.16
N ILE A 60 14.84 13.01 -3.84
CA ILE A 60 16.07 13.47 -3.19
C ILE A 60 16.72 12.32 -2.40
N ALA A 61 18.03 12.24 -2.45
CA ALA A 61 18.78 11.24 -1.67
C ALA A 61 18.93 11.64 -0.20
N ASP A 62 19.06 12.94 0.08
CA ASP A 62 19.29 13.49 1.41
C ASP A 62 18.89 14.97 1.50
N VAL A 63 18.93 15.55 2.68
CA VAL A 63 18.73 16.99 2.92
C VAL A 63 20.02 17.64 3.36
N ALA A 64 20.21 18.91 3.02
CA ALA A 64 21.39 19.66 3.42
C ALA A 64 21.22 20.28 4.82
N ALA A 65 22.34 20.56 5.47
CA ALA A 65 22.33 21.27 6.75
C ALA A 65 21.65 22.65 6.61
N GLY A 66 20.63 22.88 7.45
CA GLY A 66 19.86 24.12 7.45
C GLY A 66 18.75 24.20 6.39
N ASP A 67 18.53 23.16 5.58
CA ASP A 67 17.33 23.05 4.76
C ASP A 67 16.09 23.07 5.66
N LYS A 68 15.12 23.93 5.35
CA LYS A 68 13.84 23.95 6.05
C LYS A 68 13.00 22.77 5.58
N CYS A 69 12.57 21.92 6.51
CA CYS A 69 11.86 20.68 6.23
C CYS A 69 10.55 20.58 7.02
N VAL A 70 9.52 20.07 6.36
CA VAL A 70 8.31 19.55 7.00
C VAL A 70 8.28 18.06 6.76
N ILE A 71 8.15 17.30 7.83
CA ILE A 71 8.03 15.84 7.79
C ILE A 71 6.54 15.49 7.87
N VAL A 72 6.08 14.62 6.98
CA VAL A 72 4.69 14.14 6.95
C VAL A 72 4.68 12.63 6.89
N ASP A 73 3.64 12.02 7.43
CA ASP A 73 3.40 10.57 7.35
C ASP A 73 4.51 9.68 7.92
N THR A 74 5.32 10.22 8.78
CA THR A 74 6.28 9.51 9.63
C THR A 74 6.87 10.45 10.68
N ASN A 75 7.32 9.90 11.79
CA ASN A 75 8.16 10.59 12.77
C ASN A 75 9.37 9.73 13.17
N ASN A 76 9.64 8.66 12.43
CA ASN A 76 10.71 7.71 12.70
C ASN A 76 11.99 8.09 11.95
N PRO A 77 13.10 8.43 12.65
CA PRO A 77 14.35 8.80 11.99
C PRO A 77 14.94 7.73 11.07
N ALA A 78 14.63 6.45 11.32
CA ALA A 78 15.11 5.36 10.47
C ALA A 78 14.49 5.40 9.06
N GLU A 79 13.35 6.05 8.91
CA GLU A 79 12.61 6.21 7.66
C GLU A 79 12.87 7.58 6.98
N LEU A 80 13.73 8.40 7.55
CA LEU A 80 14.05 9.75 7.09
C LEU A 80 15.47 9.81 6.49
N PRO A 81 15.83 10.90 5.78
CA PRO A 81 17.20 11.12 5.32
C PRO A 81 18.21 11.01 6.45
N ALA A 82 19.41 10.51 6.17
CA ALA A 82 20.42 10.30 7.19
C ALA A 82 20.83 11.61 7.90
N SER A 83 20.81 12.72 7.17
CA SER A 83 21.15 14.05 7.66
C SER A 83 19.96 14.82 8.26
N ILE A 84 18.81 14.19 8.52
CA ILE A 84 17.60 14.89 8.97
C ILE A 84 17.81 15.74 10.23
N ASN A 85 18.66 15.29 11.13
CA ASN A 85 18.98 16.01 12.37
C ASN A 85 19.93 17.23 12.15
N GLU A 86 20.46 17.41 10.95
CA GLU A 86 21.24 18.58 10.53
C GLU A 86 20.37 19.61 9.82
N ALA A 87 19.22 19.20 9.32
CA ALA A 87 18.24 20.06 8.69
C ALA A 87 17.50 20.92 9.74
N ASP A 88 16.78 21.92 9.26
CA ASP A 88 15.89 22.75 10.06
C ASP A 88 14.45 22.24 9.93
N VAL A 89 14.14 21.18 10.67
CA VAL A 89 12.78 20.64 10.74
C VAL A 89 11.90 21.66 11.46
N ILE A 90 10.82 22.10 10.82
CA ILE A 90 9.92 23.15 11.33
C ILE A 90 8.53 22.64 11.70
N GLU A 91 8.11 21.49 11.16
CA GLU A 91 6.80 20.90 11.44
C GLU A 91 6.83 19.38 11.18
N ILE A 92 6.04 18.64 11.96
CA ILE A 92 5.77 17.20 11.76
C ILE A 92 4.25 16.98 11.79
N ILE A 93 3.71 16.29 10.79
CA ILE A 93 2.29 15.91 10.73
C ILE A 93 2.22 14.40 10.44
N ASP A 94 1.63 13.63 11.34
CA ASP A 94 1.72 12.17 11.29
C ASP A 94 0.54 11.49 11.98
N HIS A 95 0.24 10.26 11.60
CA HIS A 95 -0.77 9.40 12.22
C HIS A 95 -0.18 8.11 12.84
N HIS A 96 1.12 7.92 12.73
CA HIS A 96 1.84 6.77 13.27
C HIS A 96 2.14 6.91 14.77
N LEU A 97 2.60 5.81 15.37
CA LEU A 97 3.11 5.81 16.73
C LEU A 97 4.29 6.75 16.87
N LEU A 98 4.38 7.46 17.99
CA LEU A 98 5.52 8.33 18.26
C LEU A 98 6.78 7.48 18.51
N ALA A 99 7.69 7.49 17.54
CA ALA A 99 8.96 6.77 17.62
C ALA A 99 10.02 7.56 18.39
N GLY A 100 10.01 8.88 18.26
CA GLY A 100 11.05 9.77 18.82
C GLY A 100 12.37 9.70 18.06
N GLY A 101 13.33 10.54 18.47
CA GLY A 101 14.70 10.54 17.92
C GLY A 101 14.97 11.60 16.86
N VAL A 102 13.97 12.26 16.32
CA VAL A 102 14.15 13.50 15.50
C VAL A 102 14.61 14.62 16.45
N LYS A 103 15.71 15.28 16.08
CA LYS A 103 16.25 16.43 16.83
C LYS A 103 15.99 17.70 16.04
N THR A 104 15.53 18.73 16.72
CA THR A 104 15.24 20.03 16.11
C THR A 104 16.09 21.13 16.75
N ARG A 105 16.38 22.18 15.99
CA ARG A 105 17.15 23.32 16.49
C ARG A 105 16.29 24.28 17.32
N LEU A 106 15.00 24.36 17.02
CA LEU A 106 14.03 25.22 17.68
C LEU A 106 12.80 24.42 18.02
N PRO A 107 11.93 24.92 18.90
CA PRO A 107 10.59 24.34 19.09
C PRO A 107 9.82 24.37 17.76
N ILE A 108 9.09 23.28 17.49
CA ILE A 108 8.34 23.08 16.25
C ILE A 108 6.89 22.69 16.53
N ASN A 109 6.05 22.78 15.51
CA ASN A 109 4.71 22.17 15.57
C ASN A 109 4.80 20.66 15.31
N ILE A 110 4.23 19.88 16.21
CA ILE A 110 4.07 18.44 16.02
C ILE A 110 2.58 18.12 16.16
N THR A 111 2.00 17.56 15.12
CA THR A 111 0.62 17.11 15.11
C THR A 111 0.60 15.62 14.84
N ILE A 112 0.33 14.83 15.85
CA ILE A 112 0.13 13.38 15.75
C ILE A 112 -1.29 13.08 16.25
N ARG A 113 -2.09 12.43 15.42
CA ARG A 113 -3.48 12.10 15.76
C ARG A 113 -3.80 10.63 15.45
N PRO A 114 -4.66 9.98 16.25
CA PRO A 114 -5.10 8.60 16.02
C PRO A 114 -6.20 8.55 14.93
N LEU A 115 -5.85 9.02 13.72
CA LEU A 115 -6.62 8.92 12.50
C LEU A 115 -5.97 7.90 11.57
N ALA A 116 -6.69 7.43 10.58
CA ALA A 116 -6.17 6.41 9.69
C ALA A 116 -5.15 6.91 8.66
N CYS A 117 -5.11 8.24 8.42
CA CYS A 117 -4.32 8.82 7.33
C CYS A 117 -3.85 10.24 7.67
N THR A 118 -2.63 10.58 7.27
CA THR A 118 -2.08 11.95 7.45
C THR A 118 -2.89 12.98 6.66
N ALA A 119 -3.41 12.63 5.48
CA ALA A 119 -4.24 13.53 4.69
C ALA A 119 -5.53 13.95 5.42
N THR A 120 -6.12 13.09 6.25
CA THR A 120 -7.25 13.44 7.12
C THR A 120 -6.87 14.51 8.14
N ILE A 121 -5.68 14.38 8.75
CA ILE A 121 -5.16 15.39 9.68
C ILE A 121 -4.96 16.73 8.97
N MET A 122 -4.42 16.69 7.75
CA MET A 122 -4.19 17.89 6.94
C MET A 122 -5.49 18.60 6.57
N PHE A 123 -6.55 17.85 6.27
CA PHE A 123 -7.89 18.42 6.03
C PHE A 123 -8.33 19.27 7.22
N ASP A 124 -8.20 18.73 8.45
CA ASP A 124 -8.56 19.46 9.67
C ASP A 124 -7.68 20.69 9.92
N LEU A 125 -6.37 20.57 9.70
CA LEU A 125 -5.42 21.67 9.90
C LEU A 125 -5.62 22.82 8.93
N MET A 126 -6.01 22.52 7.68
CA MET A 126 -6.34 23.53 6.68
C MET A 126 -7.63 24.28 7.01
N GLY A 127 -8.62 23.60 7.57
CA GLY A 127 -9.97 24.09 7.75
C GLY A 127 -10.74 24.26 6.44
N GLU A 128 -12.04 24.48 6.56
CA GLU A 128 -12.95 24.49 5.40
C GLU A 128 -12.64 25.57 4.37
N GLU A 129 -12.23 26.76 4.80
CA GLU A 129 -11.93 27.86 3.88
C GLU A 129 -10.74 27.56 2.97
N ALA A 130 -9.64 27.04 3.53
CA ALA A 130 -8.48 26.68 2.74
C ALA A 130 -8.76 25.44 1.87
N TYR A 131 -9.44 24.44 2.43
CA TYR A 131 -9.86 23.26 1.67
C TYR A 131 -10.76 23.63 0.47
N ALA A 132 -11.70 24.56 0.63
CA ALA A 132 -12.56 25.00 -0.47
C ALA A 132 -11.75 25.58 -1.66
N ARG A 133 -10.62 26.21 -1.38
CA ARG A 133 -9.70 26.79 -2.39
C ARG A 133 -8.79 25.73 -3.05
N ALA A 134 -8.72 24.53 -2.48
CA ALA A 134 -7.81 23.49 -3.00
C ALA A 134 -8.22 23.09 -4.43
N PRO A 135 -7.24 22.98 -5.37
CA PRO A 135 -7.47 22.46 -6.70
C PRO A 135 -8.02 21.03 -6.66
N LYS A 136 -8.77 20.65 -7.70
CA LYS A 136 -9.29 19.28 -7.83
C LYS A 136 -8.20 18.21 -7.70
N ALA A 137 -7.00 18.48 -8.24
CA ALA A 137 -5.87 17.56 -8.16
C ALA A 137 -5.41 17.33 -6.71
N VAL A 138 -5.34 18.39 -5.90
CA VAL A 138 -4.98 18.29 -4.47
C VAL A 138 -6.07 17.56 -3.68
N LYS A 139 -7.34 17.87 -3.93
CA LYS A 139 -8.48 17.15 -3.34
C LYS A 139 -8.45 15.65 -3.72
N GLY A 140 -8.11 15.37 -4.98
CA GLY A 140 -7.98 14.01 -5.47
C GLY A 140 -6.85 13.24 -4.80
N ALA A 141 -5.69 13.85 -4.63
CA ALA A 141 -4.60 13.24 -3.84
C ALA A 141 -5.05 12.93 -2.41
N MET A 142 -5.72 13.90 -1.75
CA MET A 142 -6.25 13.71 -0.40
C MET A 142 -7.24 12.53 -0.31
N LEU A 143 -8.18 12.44 -1.27
CA LEU A 143 -9.11 11.30 -1.34
C LEU A 143 -8.38 9.98 -1.51
N THR A 144 -7.37 9.93 -2.39
CA THR A 144 -6.63 8.70 -2.67
C THR A 144 -5.86 8.23 -1.44
N CYS A 145 -5.16 9.14 -0.74
CA CYS A 145 -4.46 8.82 0.51
C CYS A 145 -5.40 8.20 1.54
N ILE A 146 -6.55 8.84 1.80
CA ILE A 146 -7.50 8.35 2.79
C ILE A 146 -8.08 6.99 2.40
N LEU A 147 -8.43 6.78 1.14
CA LEU A 147 -8.97 5.49 0.68
C LEU A 147 -7.94 4.37 0.69
N SER A 148 -6.66 4.69 0.45
CA SER A 148 -5.54 3.74 0.52
C SER A 148 -5.36 3.23 1.96
N ASP A 149 -5.15 4.12 2.92
CA ASP A 149 -4.86 3.78 4.31
C ASP A 149 -6.05 3.14 5.04
N THR A 150 -7.25 3.53 4.65
CA THR A 150 -8.48 2.95 5.20
C THR A 150 -8.90 1.66 4.49
N LEU A 151 -8.22 1.24 3.40
CA LEU A 151 -8.65 0.14 2.54
C LEU A 151 -10.14 0.27 2.17
N GLU A 152 -10.53 1.44 1.67
CA GLU A 152 -11.95 1.78 1.42
C GLU A 152 -12.81 1.53 2.68
N PHE A 153 -12.31 1.98 3.83
CA PHE A 153 -12.97 1.87 5.14
C PHE A 153 -13.05 0.46 5.75
N ARG A 154 -12.29 -0.52 5.22
CA ARG A 154 -12.20 -1.89 5.76
C ARG A 154 -11.08 -2.03 6.79
N SER A 155 -10.09 -1.12 6.77
CA SER A 155 -8.99 -1.14 7.75
C SER A 155 -9.53 -0.95 9.19
N PRO A 156 -9.03 -1.72 10.17
CA PRO A 156 -9.41 -1.55 11.57
C PRO A 156 -8.96 -0.22 12.17
N THR A 157 -8.06 0.51 11.50
CA THR A 157 -7.62 1.85 11.89
C THR A 157 -8.58 2.95 11.45
N THR A 158 -9.53 2.63 10.55
CA THR A 158 -10.50 3.60 10.01
C THR A 158 -11.36 4.20 11.11
N THR A 159 -11.40 5.52 11.18
CA THR A 159 -12.31 6.24 12.06
C THR A 159 -13.54 6.75 11.31
N ALA A 160 -14.59 7.10 12.05
CA ALA A 160 -15.77 7.75 11.47
C ALA A 160 -15.42 9.10 10.82
N HIS A 161 -14.37 9.76 11.32
CA HIS A 161 -13.90 11.03 10.78
C HIS A 161 -13.20 10.86 9.42
N ASP A 162 -12.33 9.85 9.28
CA ASP A 162 -11.71 9.53 8.00
C ASP A 162 -12.76 9.27 6.91
N ARG A 163 -13.77 8.47 7.25
CA ARG A 163 -14.90 8.20 6.35
C ARG A 163 -15.64 9.48 5.97
N TRP A 164 -15.97 10.32 6.94
CA TRP A 164 -16.69 11.57 6.68
C TRP A 164 -15.88 12.51 5.76
N VAL A 165 -14.58 12.66 6.00
CA VAL A 165 -13.70 13.49 5.15
C VAL A 165 -13.64 12.93 3.74
N ALA A 166 -13.43 11.61 3.56
CA ALA A 166 -13.40 10.98 2.25
C ALA A 166 -14.73 11.14 1.49
N GLU A 167 -15.88 10.92 2.16
CA GLU A 167 -17.21 11.08 1.55
C GLU A 167 -17.46 12.54 1.13
N LYS A 168 -17.05 13.50 1.95
CA LYS A 168 -17.12 14.93 1.60
C LYS A 168 -16.29 15.26 0.37
N ILE A 169 -15.03 14.80 0.32
CA ILE A 169 -14.14 15.07 -0.82
C ILE A 169 -14.66 14.39 -2.08
N ALA A 170 -15.11 13.13 -1.99
CA ALA A 170 -15.70 12.40 -3.11
C ALA A 170 -16.93 13.09 -3.67
N GLY A 171 -17.80 13.63 -2.80
CA GLY A 171 -18.95 14.45 -3.19
C GLY A 171 -18.54 15.71 -3.93
N ASP A 172 -17.54 16.44 -3.45
CA ASP A 172 -17.02 17.66 -4.08
C ASP A 172 -16.37 17.40 -5.45
N LEU A 173 -15.80 16.21 -5.62
CA LEU A 173 -15.18 15.78 -6.88
C LEU A 173 -16.16 15.11 -7.86
N GLY A 174 -17.34 14.71 -7.39
CA GLY A 174 -18.31 13.93 -8.16
C GLY A 174 -17.83 12.50 -8.45
N VAL A 175 -17.12 11.89 -7.50
CA VAL A 175 -16.48 10.56 -7.64
C VAL A 175 -17.26 9.53 -6.81
N SER A 176 -17.51 8.36 -7.40
CA SER A 176 -18.04 7.20 -6.68
C SER A 176 -16.90 6.49 -5.94
N ILE A 177 -16.92 6.48 -4.61
CA ILE A 177 -15.87 5.83 -3.80
C ILE A 177 -15.67 4.37 -4.19
N PRO A 178 -16.69 3.49 -4.32
CA PRO A 178 -16.45 2.10 -4.69
C PRO A 178 -15.80 1.93 -6.06
N ALA A 179 -16.23 2.70 -7.06
CA ALA A 179 -15.65 2.62 -8.39
C ALA A 179 -14.19 3.12 -8.38
N TYR A 180 -13.93 4.22 -7.67
CA TYR A 180 -12.60 4.79 -7.53
C TYR A 180 -11.64 3.85 -6.80
N ALA A 181 -12.07 3.27 -5.68
CA ALA A 181 -11.29 2.32 -4.90
C ALA A 181 -10.95 1.06 -5.71
N THR A 182 -11.88 0.57 -6.53
CA THR A 182 -11.62 -0.57 -7.43
C THR A 182 -10.47 -0.28 -8.40
N GLU A 183 -10.47 0.90 -9.05
CA GLU A 183 -9.38 1.29 -9.97
C GLU A 183 -8.04 1.47 -9.20
N MET A 184 -8.09 2.10 -8.04
CA MET A 184 -6.93 2.35 -7.17
C MET A 184 -6.29 1.03 -6.71
N PHE A 185 -7.08 0.08 -6.21
CA PHE A 185 -6.59 -1.22 -5.76
C PHE A 185 -6.09 -2.09 -6.91
N ALA A 186 -6.68 -1.98 -8.09
CA ALA A 186 -6.15 -2.63 -9.28
C ALA A 186 -4.73 -2.11 -9.62
N ALA A 187 -4.49 -0.80 -9.50
CA ALA A 187 -3.17 -0.22 -9.69
C ALA A 187 -2.17 -0.65 -8.60
N LYS A 188 -2.60 -0.74 -7.35
CA LYS A 188 -1.79 -1.25 -6.23
C LYS A 188 -1.34 -2.68 -6.46
N SER A 189 -2.20 -3.48 -7.05
CA SER A 189 -1.99 -4.91 -7.33
C SER A 189 -1.44 -5.15 -8.74
N ASP A 190 -0.97 -4.13 -9.44
CA ASP A 190 -0.42 -4.30 -10.78
C ASP A 190 0.86 -5.11 -10.76
N VAL A 191 0.76 -6.31 -11.32
CA VAL A 191 1.85 -7.28 -11.47
C VAL A 191 2.23 -7.51 -12.93
N SER A 192 1.83 -6.60 -13.83
CA SER A 192 2.06 -6.72 -15.28
C SER A 192 3.53 -6.78 -15.66
N ALA A 193 4.40 -6.15 -14.88
CA ALA A 193 5.85 -6.16 -15.09
C ALA A 193 6.55 -7.47 -14.70
N PHE A 194 5.84 -8.39 -14.00
CA PHE A 194 6.42 -9.64 -13.52
C PHE A 194 6.05 -10.82 -14.43
N THR A 195 7.04 -11.70 -14.70
CA THR A 195 6.77 -12.99 -15.34
C THR A 195 6.05 -13.93 -14.36
N GLU A 196 5.43 -14.99 -14.90
CA GLU A 196 4.77 -16.01 -14.09
C GLU A 196 5.75 -16.67 -13.11
N GLU A 197 6.97 -16.99 -13.56
CA GLU A 197 7.99 -17.59 -12.70
C GLU A 197 8.42 -16.63 -11.58
N ALA A 198 8.50 -15.32 -11.86
CA ALA A 198 8.81 -14.32 -10.85
C ALA A 198 7.69 -14.23 -9.80
N LEU A 199 6.42 -14.25 -10.23
CA LEU A 199 5.25 -14.27 -9.34
C LEU A 199 5.22 -15.51 -8.46
N LEU A 200 5.47 -16.71 -9.04
CA LEU A 200 5.49 -17.97 -8.30
C LEU A 200 6.60 -18.03 -7.23
N ARG A 201 7.64 -17.20 -7.35
CA ARG A 201 8.76 -17.11 -6.38
C ARG A 201 8.72 -15.88 -5.48
N MET A 202 7.89 -14.90 -5.78
CA MET A 202 7.87 -13.58 -5.12
C MET A 202 7.73 -13.67 -3.60
N ASP A 203 6.70 -14.36 -3.10
CA ASP A 203 6.56 -14.73 -1.70
C ASP A 203 6.31 -16.23 -1.58
N SER A 204 7.39 -16.99 -1.62
CA SER A 204 7.32 -18.44 -1.57
C SER A 204 8.37 -19.04 -0.64
N LYS A 205 8.07 -20.21 -0.13
CA LYS A 205 9.01 -21.04 0.69
C LYS A 205 8.83 -22.50 0.34
N GLU A 206 9.92 -23.25 0.54
CA GLU A 206 9.94 -24.68 0.35
C GLU A 206 9.65 -25.40 1.67
N TYR A 207 8.91 -26.50 1.58
CA TYR A 207 8.53 -27.32 2.71
C TYR A 207 8.57 -28.79 2.32
N GLU A 208 9.11 -29.62 3.20
CA GLU A 208 8.98 -31.08 3.09
C GLU A 208 7.76 -31.53 3.88
N LEU A 209 6.77 -32.07 3.19
CA LEU A 209 5.50 -32.54 3.76
C LEU A 209 5.10 -33.87 3.11
N GLY A 210 4.82 -34.89 3.94
CA GLY A 210 4.41 -36.22 3.47
C GLY A 210 5.43 -36.88 2.53
N GLY A 211 6.74 -36.58 2.66
CA GLY A 211 7.80 -37.07 1.78
C GLY A 211 7.85 -36.37 0.42
N LYS A 212 7.16 -35.24 0.27
CA LYS A 212 7.17 -34.40 -0.92
C LYS A 212 7.81 -33.06 -0.64
N GLN A 213 8.60 -32.57 -1.59
CA GLN A 213 9.14 -31.20 -1.58
C GLN A 213 8.13 -30.27 -2.25
N LEU A 214 7.53 -29.37 -1.49
CA LEU A 214 6.51 -28.43 -1.99
C LEU A 214 7.00 -27.01 -1.92
N ARG A 215 6.88 -26.27 -3.02
CA ARG A 215 6.97 -24.81 -2.99
C ARG A 215 5.60 -24.24 -2.69
N VAL A 216 5.46 -23.54 -1.57
CA VAL A 216 4.21 -22.88 -1.18
C VAL A 216 4.34 -21.39 -1.38
N SER A 217 3.69 -20.89 -2.42
CA SER A 217 3.66 -19.48 -2.84
C SER A 217 2.37 -18.81 -2.37
N VAL A 218 2.50 -17.59 -1.88
CA VAL A 218 1.36 -16.77 -1.45
C VAL A 218 1.51 -15.40 -2.08
N LEU A 219 0.48 -14.94 -2.78
CA LEU A 219 0.40 -13.59 -3.34
C LEU A 219 -0.74 -12.84 -2.66
N GLU A 220 -0.40 -11.94 -1.75
CA GLU A 220 -1.37 -11.08 -1.09
C GLU A 220 -1.73 -9.90 -2.02
N THR A 221 -3.02 -9.60 -2.16
CA THR A 221 -3.50 -8.57 -3.07
C THR A 221 -4.81 -7.95 -2.58
N THR A 222 -5.08 -6.71 -3.02
CA THR A 222 -6.36 -6.03 -2.87
C THR A 222 -7.23 -6.13 -4.14
N ALA A 223 -6.71 -6.76 -5.21
CA ALA A 223 -7.41 -6.98 -6.47
C ALA A 223 -7.08 -8.37 -7.01
N PRO A 224 -7.63 -9.45 -6.41
CA PRO A 224 -7.29 -10.84 -6.77
C PRO A 224 -7.55 -11.15 -8.23
N GLN A 225 -8.50 -10.48 -8.88
CA GLN A 225 -8.83 -10.72 -10.28
C GLN A 225 -7.65 -10.45 -11.22
N VAL A 226 -6.77 -9.49 -10.90
CA VAL A 226 -5.55 -9.21 -11.68
C VAL A 226 -4.65 -10.44 -11.78
N LEU A 227 -4.52 -11.21 -10.69
CA LEU A 227 -3.76 -12.46 -10.68
C LEU A 227 -4.57 -13.64 -11.26
N LEU A 228 -5.87 -13.70 -10.95
CA LEU A 228 -6.75 -14.79 -11.43
C LEU A 228 -6.98 -14.74 -12.94
N ASP A 229 -6.95 -13.58 -13.58
CA ASP A 229 -6.97 -13.46 -15.04
C ASP A 229 -5.73 -14.08 -15.70
N ARG A 230 -4.61 -14.20 -14.95
CA ARG A 230 -3.38 -14.88 -15.38
C ARG A 230 -3.29 -16.33 -14.93
N LYS A 231 -4.31 -16.90 -14.28
CA LYS A 231 -4.25 -18.23 -13.67
C LYS A 231 -3.80 -19.34 -14.64
N GLY A 232 -4.26 -19.29 -15.89
CA GLY A 232 -3.86 -20.26 -16.91
C GLY A 232 -2.36 -20.26 -17.20
N ALA A 233 -1.77 -19.06 -17.34
CA ALA A 233 -0.34 -18.89 -17.55
C ALA A 233 0.47 -19.27 -16.28
N LEU A 234 -0.01 -18.86 -15.09
CA LEU A 234 0.60 -19.23 -13.82
C LEU A 234 0.65 -20.76 -13.63
N MET A 235 -0.47 -21.45 -13.84
CA MET A 235 -0.52 -22.92 -13.74
C MET A 235 0.38 -23.60 -14.78
N ALA A 236 0.47 -23.07 -16.00
CA ALA A 236 1.35 -23.59 -17.03
C ALA A 236 2.85 -23.44 -16.67
N ALA A 237 3.23 -22.42 -15.91
CA ALA A 237 4.60 -22.19 -15.46
C ALA A 237 5.01 -23.04 -14.24
N MET A 238 4.06 -23.52 -13.41
CA MET A 238 4.34 -24.26 -12.18
C MET A 238 5.25 -25.48 -12.36
N PRO A 239 5.08 -26.36 -13.36
CA PRO A 239 5.94 -27.52 -13.52
C PRO A 239 7.42 -27.15 -13.78
N ALA A 240 7.64 -26.10 -14.57
CA ALA A 240 9.02 -25.64 -14.87
C ALA A 240 9.68 -25.03 -13.61
N VAL A 241 8.90 -24.28 -12.81
CA VAL A 241 9.36 -23.71 -11.54
C VAL A 241 9.66 -24.82 -10.53
N ALA A 242 8.78 -25.82 -10.38
CA ALA A 242 9.01 -26.95 -9.51
C ALA A 242 10.31 -27.68 -9.89
N ALA A 243 10.48 -28.01 -11.17
CA ALA A 243 11.67 -28.73 -11.65
C ALA A 243 12.97 -27.91 -11.44
N ALA A 244 12.94 -26.60 -11.67
CA ALA A 244 14.12 -25.74 -11.49
C ALA A 244 14.53 -25.60 -10.01
N ASP A 245 13.54 -25.66 -9.10
CA ASP A 245 13.76 -25.45 -7.67
C ASP A 245 13.87 -26.79 -6.90
N GLY A 246 13.84 -27.94 -7.61
CA GLY A 246 13.93 -29.28 -6.98
C GLY A 246 12.70 -29.63 -6.13
N ALA A 247 11.57 -28.99 -6.40
CA ALA A 247 10.31 -29.29 -5.76
C ALA A 247 9.49 -30.32 -6.57
N ASP A 248 8.66 -31.10 -5.88
CA ASP A 248 7.72 -32.02 -6.54
C ASP A 248 6.50 -31.27 -7.09
N GLU A 249 6.10 -30.18 -6.43
CA GLU A 249 4.91 -29.42 -6.80
C GLU A 249 4.97 -27.96 -6.29
N VAL A 250 4.21 -27.07 -6.95
CA VAL A 250 4.00 -25.68 -6.54
C VAL A 250 2.54 -25.51 -6.12
N LEU A 251 2.31 -25.00 -4.91
CA LEU A 251 1.01 -24.57 -4.44
C LEU A 251 0.96 -23.04 -4.44
N LEU A 252 0.06 -22.46 -5.23
CA LEU A 252 -0.13 -21.00 -5.26
C LEU A 252 -1.47 -20.60 -4.66
N PHE A 253 -1.40 -19.80 -3.60
CA PHE A 253 -2.53 -19.15 -2.95
C PHE A 253 -2.54 -17.67 -3.30
N VAL A 254 -3.62 -17.20 -3.91
CA VAL A 254 -3.92 -15.78 -4.11
C VAL A 254 -4.78 -15.34 -2.93
N VAL A 255 -4.22 -14.51 -2.05
CA VAL A 255 -4.90 -14.03 -0.84
C VAL A 255 -5.55 -12.69 -1.11
N ASP A 256 -6.88 -12.66 -1.07
CA ASP A 256 -7.68 -11.43 -1.08
C ASP A 256 -7.74 -10.86 0.33
N ILE A 257 -6.94 -9.83 0.59
CA ILE A 257 -6.88 -9.20 1.91
C ILE A 257 -8.13 -8.39 2.26
N LEU A 258 -8.95 -8.01 1.28
CA LEU A 258 -10.18 -7.25 1.51
C LEU A 258 -11.36 -8.16 1.90
N ASN A 259 -11.41 -9.37 1.35
CA ASN A 259 -12.45 -10.35 1.64
C ASN A 259 -12.01 -11.42 2.65
N GLU A 260 -10.76 -11.36 3.13
CA GLU A 260 -10.18 -12.30 4.09
C GLU A 260 -10.29 -13.76 3.63
N GLU A 261 -9.91 -14.03 2.38
CA GLU A 261 -9.96 -15.37 1.80
C GLU A 261 -8.77 -15.63 0.88
N ALA A 262 -8.46 -16.91 0.64
CA ALA A 262 -7.46 -17.30 -0.34
C ALA A 262 -8.10 -18.11 -1.48
N THR A 263 -7.66 -17.87 -2.70
CA THR A 263 -7.95 -18.74 -3.84
C THR A 263 -6.72 -19.58 -4.13
N LEU A 264 -6.81 -20.89 -3.94
CA LEU A 264 -5.79 -21.85 -4.36
C LEU A 264 -6.01 -22.22 -5.83
N LEU A 265 -4.95 -22.09 -6.65
CA LEU A 265 -4.95 -22.60 -8.03
C LEU A 265 -4.76 -24.12 -8.02
N VAL A 266 -5.55 -24.84 -8.82
CA VAL A 266 -5.60 -26.31 -8.85
C VAL A 266 -5.22 -26.83 -10.24
N PRO A 267 -3.91 -26.91 -10.56
CA PRO A 267 -3.43 -27.29 -11.90
C PRO A 267 -3.60 -28.77 -12.19
N ASN A 268 -3.72 -29.63 -11.18
CA ASN A 268 -3.74 -31.08 -11.31
C ASN A 268 -4.44 -31.80 -10.15
N ASP A 269 -4.56 -33.14 -10.26
CA ASP A 269 -5.24 -33.98 -9.27
C ASP A 269 -4.50 -34.06 -7.93
N PHE A 270 -3.18 -33.91 -7.90
CA PHE A 270 -2.41 -33.88 -6.65
C PHE A 270 -2.81 -32.66 -5.82
N VAL A 271 -2.79 -31.46 -6.41
CA VAL A 271 -3.18 -30.22 -5.73
C VAL A 271 -4.67 -30.26 -5.33
N ARG A 272 -5.54 -30.88 -6.16
CA ARG A 272 -6.94 -31.13 -5.80
C ARG A 272 -7.07 -31.93 -4.51
N GLN A 273 -6.36 -33.07 -4.41
CA GLN A 273 -6.41 -33.91 -3.20
C GLN A 273 -5.86 -33.17 -1.98
N VAL A 274 -4.77 -32.40 -2.15
CA VAL A 274 -4.22 -31.57 -1.08
C VAL A 274 -5.25 -30.55 -0.61
N ALA A 275 -5.94 -29.86 -1.52
CA ALA A 275 -6.97 -28.89 -1.16
C ALA A 275 -8.13 -29.52 -0.37
N GLU A 276 -8.65 -30.65 -0.86
CA GLU A 276 -9.77 -31.36 -0.25
C GLU A 276 -9.42 -31.91 1.13
N LYS A 277 -8.23 -32.54 1.29
CA LYS A 277 -7.77 -33.08 2.57
C LYS A 277 -7.43 -31.99 3.58
N SER A 278 -6.76 -30.91 3.13
CA SER A 278 -6.21 -29.89 4.02
C SER A 278 -7.26 -28.91 4.52
N PHE A 279 -8.21 -28.55 3.67
CA PHE A 279 -9.16 -27.46 3.94
C PHE A 279 -10.61 -27.91 3.98
N ASN A 280 -10.87 -29.23 3.88
CA ASN A 280 -12.23 -29.78 3.79
C ASN A 280 -13.07 -29.07 2.71
N ALA A 281 -12.43 -28.73 1.60
CA ALA A 281 -13.03 -27.99 0.49
C ALA A 281 -13.49 -28.95 -0.61
N THR A 282 -14.48 -28.54 -1.40
CA THR A 282 -14.90 -29.25 -2.62
C THR A 282 -14.36 -28.52 -3.84
N VAL A 283 -13.51 -29.17 -4.61
CA VAL A 283 -12.88 -28.58 -5.80
C VAL A 283 -13.68 -28.96 -7.05
N THR A 284 -14.34 -27.99 -7.67
CA THR A 284 -15.19 -28.23 -8.86
C THR A 284 -14.55 -27.73 -10.17
N GLY A 285 -13.40 -27.07 -10.13
CA GLY A 285 -12.74 -26.49 -11.29
C GLY A 285 -11.22 -26.47 -11.13
N ASP A 286 -10.60 -25.44 -11.67
CA ASP A 286 -9.15 -25.17 -11.62
C ASP A 286 -8.76 -24.22 -10.48
N THR A 287 -9.71 -23.86 -9.62
CA THR A 287 -9.50 -23.03 -8.43
C THR A 287 -10.43 -23.46 -7.31
N VAL A 288 -10.05 -23.14 -6.08
CA VAL A 288 -10.92 -23.27 -4.91
C VAL A 288 -10.74 -22.10 -3.98
N VAL A 289 -11.85 -21.48 -3.55
CA VAL A 289 -11.87 -20.39 -2.57
C VAL A 289 -11.88 -20.96 -1.18
N LEU A 290 -11.04 -20.42 -0.31
CA LEU A 290 -10.82 -20.86 1.07
C LEU A 290 -11.09 -19.66 2.00
N PRO A 291 -12.34 -19.49 2.47
CA PRO A 291 -12.69 -18.36 3.35
C PRO A 291 -11.90 -18.40 4.66
N GLY A 292 -11.46 -17.22 5.13
CA GLY A 292 -10.73 -17.05 6.38
C GLY A 292 -9.26 -17.49 6.33
N ILE A 293 -8.76 -17.95 5.18
CA ILE A 293 -7.35 -18.32 5.00
C ILE A 293 -6.56 -17.13 4.49
N MET A 294 -5.64 -16.62 5.33
CA MET A 294 -4.86 -15.41 5.04
C MET A 294 -3.35 -15.63 5.21
N SER A 295 -2.95 -16.54 6.08
CA SER A 295 -1.56 -16.62 6.52
C SER A 295 -0.91 -17.96 6.17
N ARG A 296 0.16 -17.90 5.34
CA ARG A 296 0.97 -19.09 5.05
C ARG A 296 1.43 -19.78 6.32
N LYS A 297 2.07 -19.03 7.24
CA LYS A 297 2.70 -19.60 8.45
C LYS A 297 1.69 -20.09 9.47
N LYS A 298 0.58 -19.37 9.67
CA LYS A 298 -0.35 -19.64 10.78
C LYS A 298 -1.51 -20.55 10.38
N GLN A 299 -1.87 -20.61 9.10
CA GLN A 299 -3.07 -21.29 8.63
C GLN A 299 -2.79 -22.28 7.50
N ILE A 300 -2.09 -21.88 6.44
CA ILE A 300 -1.85 -22.76 5.28
C ILE A 300 -0.95 -23.94 5.69
N ILE A 301 0.29 -23.67 6.11
CA ILE A 301 1.26 -24.73 6.41
C ILE A 301 0.77 -25.69 7.50
N PRO A 302 0.20 -25.22 8.64
CA PRO A 302 -0.33 -26.16 9.65
C PRO A 302 -1.50 -27.02 9.20
N ALA A 303 -2.26 -26.59 8.19
CA ALA A 303 -3.42 -27.33 7.66
C ALA A 303 -3.03 -28.32 6.57
N LEU A 304 -1.86 -28.14 5.89
CA LEU A 304 -1.51 -28.97 4.73
C LEU A 304 -1.41 -30.45 5.08
N ALA A 305 -2.18 -31.27 4.38
CA ALA A 305 -2.18 -32.73 4.41
C ALA A 305 -1.87 -33.26 3.01
N VAL A 306 -0.74 -33.94 2.88
CA VAL A 306 -0.23 -34.51 1.60
C VAL A 306 -0.36 -36.01 1.57
#